data_85f8d33b7fd5599c1e237e562c2b6366
#
_entry.id   85f8d33b7fd5599c1e237e562c2b6366
#
_cell.length_a   1.000
_cell.length_b   1.000
_cell.length_c   1.000
_cell.angle_alpha   90.00
_cell.angle_beta   90.00
_cell.angle_gamma   90.00
#
_symmetry.space_group_name_H-M   'P 1'
#
loop_
_entity.id
_entity.type
_entity.pdbx_description
1 polymer ?
#
loop_
_entity_poly.entity_id
_entity_poly.type
_entity_poly.pdbx_seq_one_letter_code
_entity_poly.pdbx_strand_id
1 'polypeptide(L)'
;MKKKWNWIDTTITIVILLAVVVFLNRGKIIKKSKDVVTAGGKNIVITVEASELTEEMVTDLKIGDQLFSQNNLQKGFVEEINIDPKVKSIVGEDGKIATYEDAEEVTVTVKIKAEVASSGPYMDLGGQEIKVGLPIIMKTTTVEFPGTIKYIEVK
;
A
#
# COMPACT_ATOMS: atom_id res chain seq x y z
N MET A 1 58.05 -7.27 -34.27
CA MET A 1 56.89 -7.21 -35.18
C MET A 1 55.85 -6.25 -34.56
N LYS A 2 55.59 -5.08 -35.16
CA LYS A 2 54.57 -4.12 -34.68
C LYS A 2 53.22 -4.62 -35.20
N LYS A 3 52.35 -5.12 -34.29
CA LYS A 3 50.98 -5.52 -34.60
C LYS A 3 50.20 -4.29 -35.08
N LYS A 4 49.78 -4.26 -36.33
CA LYS A 4 48.99 -3.17 -36.88
C LYS A 4 47.60 -3.24 -36.23
N TRP A 5 47.24 -2.18 -35.51
CA TRP A 5 45.90 -2.01 -34.94
C TRP A 5 44.88 -1.95 -36.05
N ASN A 6 43.89 -2.85 -36.02
CA ASN A 6 42.89 -2.99 -37.07
C ASN A 6 41.61 -2.24 -36.65
N TRP A 7 40.83 -1.76 -37.61
CA TRP A 7 39.58 -1.07 -37.35
C TRP A 7 38.64 -1.91 -36.47
N ILE A 8 38.64 -3.22 -36.60
CA ILE A 8 37.90 -4.17 -35.78
C ILE A 8 38.33 -4.07 -34.30
N ASP A 9 39.63 -3.95 -34.02
CA ASP A 9 40.15 -3.81 -32.65
C ASP A 9 39.65 -2.52 -32.00
N THR A 10 39.53 -1.44 -32.77
CA THR A 10 39.00 -0.15 -32.33
C THR A 10 37.50 -0.29 -31.97
N THR A 11 36.72 -0.95 -32.81
CA THR A 11 35.29 -1.15 -32.60
C THR A 11 35.00 -2.00 -31.34
N ILE A 12 35.75 -3.08 -31.16
CA ILE A 12 35.64 -3.95 -29.97
C ILE A 12 36.01 -3.14 -28.71
N THR A 13 37.06 -2.34 -28.75
CA THR A 13 37.48 -1.52 -27.61
C THR A 13 36.39 -0.49 -27.22
N ILE A 14 35.76 0.15 -28.21
CA ILE A 14 34.65 1.09 -27.97
C ILE A 14 33.43 0.39 -27.34
N VAL A 15 33.06 -0.81 -27.84
CA VAL A 15 31.94 -1.57 -27.28
C VAL A 15 32.20 -1.98 -25.83
N ILE A 16 33.44 -2.42 -25.52
CA ILE A 16 33.82 -2.79 -24.15
C ILE A 16 33.77 -1.55 -23.24
N LEU A 17 34.27 -0.41 -23.68
CA LEU A 17 34.21 0.84 -22.91
C LEU A 17 32.80 1.27 -22.62
N LEU A 18 31.91 1.21 -23.62
CA LEU A 18 30.48 1.51 -23.43
C LEU A 18 29.81 0.54 -22.43
N ALA A 19 30.12 -0.75 -22.53
CA ALA A 19 29.59 -1.75 -21.60
C ALA A 19 30.04 -1.47 -20.15
N VAL A 20 31.32 -1.11 -19.96
CA VAL A 20 31.87 -0.73 -18.65
C VAL A 20 31.20 0.54 -18.12
N VAL A 21 31.01 1.56 -18.94
CA VAL A 21 30.31 2.80 -18.54
C VAL A 21 28.88 2.52 -18.13
N VAL A 22 28.14 1.69 -18.87
CA VAL A 22 26.78 1.27 -18.54
C VAL A 22 26.76 0.48 -17.22
N PHE A 23 27.70 -0.44 -17.05
CA PHE A 23 27.81 -1.24 -15.84
C PHE A 23 28.12 -0.39 -14.59
N LEU A 24 29.07 0.54 -14.69
CA LEU A 24 29.42 1.46 -13.60
C LEU A 24 28.31 2.45 -13.26
N ASN A 25 27.50 2.84 -14.25
CA ASN A 25 26.36 3.74 -14.04
C ASN A 25 25.05 3.01 -13.73
N ARG A 26 25.02 1.67 -13.77
CA ARG A 26 23.81 0.87 -13.53
C ARG A 26 23.13 1.21 -12.18
N GLY A 27 23.93 1.44 -11.14
CA GLY A 27 23.42 1.86 -9.82
C GLY A 27 22.80 3.25 -9.81
N LYS A 28 23.24 4.18 -10.68
CA LYS A 28 22.66 5.54 -10.79
C LYS A 28 21.39 5.53 -11.63
N ILE A 29 21.32 4.70 -12.68
CA ILE A 29 20.16 4.58 -13.56
C ILE A 29 19.02 3.92 -12.80
N ILE A 30 19.28 2.87 -12.00
CA ILE A 30 18.26 2.20 -11.18
C ILE A 30 17.77 3.10 -10.04
N LYS A 31 18.65 3.93 -9.45
CA LYS A 31 18.20 4.91 -8.44
C LYS A 31 17.32 6.00 -9.03
N LYS A 32 17.61 6.46 -10.25
CA LYS A 32 16.83 7.52 -10.90
C LYS A 32 15.40 7.08 -11.30
N SER A 33 15.15 5.78 -11.49
CA SER A 33 13.81 5.26 -11.70
C SER A 33 13.00 5.06 -10.41
N LYS A 34 13.64 5.12 -9.22
CA LYS A 34 12.93 5.16 -7.93
C LYS A 34 12.63 6.59 -7.45
N ASP A 35 13.29 7.60 -8.02
CA ASP A 35 13.07 9.01 -7.68
C ASP A 35 12.06 9.72 -8.59
N VAL A 36 11.34 8.99 -9.43
CA VAL A 36 10.20 9.53 -10.16
C VAL A 36 8.99 9.44 -9.24
N VAL A 37 8.82 10.37 -8.47
CA VAL A 37 7.72 11.10 -7.86
C VAL A 37 8.14 11.57 -6.46
N THR A 38 8.97 12.60 -6.42
CA THR A 38 8.91 13.55 -5.30
C THR A 38 7.69 14.45 -5.55
N ALA A 39 6.55 13.83 -5.66
CA ALA A 39 5.29 14.50 -5.46
C ALA A 39 5.21 14.78 -3.97
N GLY A 40 4.93 16.01 -3.61
CA GLY A 40 4.87 16.42 -2.21
C GLY A 40 3.98 15.46 -1.42
N GLY A 41 4.45 15.02 -0.25
CA GLY A 41 3.64 14.21 0.64
C GLY A 41 2.37 14.97 1.00
N LYS A 42 1.20 14.34 0.87
CA LYS A 42 -0.07 14.87 1.36
C LYS A 42 -0.43 14.20 2.66
N ASN A 43 -0.83 14.99 3.63
CA ASN A 43 -1.42 14.47 4.85
C ASN A 43 -2.89 14.18 4.62
N ILE A 44 -3.30 12.97 4.86
CA ILE A 44 -4.68 12.52 4.71
C ILE A 44 -5.13 11.71 5.92
N VAL A 45 -6.44 11.63 6.12
CA VAL A 45 -7.07 10.65 6.99
C VAL A 45 -7.90 9.72 6.11
N ILE A 46 -7.65 8.43 6.22
CA ILE A 46 -8.34 7.39 5.46
C ILE A 46 -9.25 6.63 6.42
N THR A 47 -10.51 6.47 6.06
CA THR A 47 -11.42 5.55 6.77
C THR A 47 -11.52 4.26 5.98
N VAL A 48 -11.12 3.16 6.61
CA VAL A 48 -11.15 1.81 6.05
C VAL A 48 -12.18 1.00 6.82
N GLU A 49 -13.04 0.29 6.10
CA GLU A 49 -13.99 -0.67 6.66
C GLU A 49 -13.60 -2.07 6.21
N ALA A 50 -13.55 -2.99 7.15
CA ALA A 50 -13.34 -4.40 6.93
C ALA A 50 -14.49 -5.18 7.58
N SER A 51 -15.13 -6.06 6.83
CA SER A 51 -16.22 -6.91 7.29
C SER A 51 -15.83 -8.39 7.15
N GLU A 52 -16.61 -9.25 7.77
CA GLU A 52 -16.37 -10.72 7.79
C GLU A 52 -15.06 -11.10 8.49
N LEU A 53 -14.71 -10.33 9.51
CA LEU A 53 -13.60 -10.63 10.40
C LEU A 53 -14.10 -11.27 11.67
N THR A 54 -13.31 -12.13 12.30
CA THR A 54 -13.56 -12.55 13.68
C THR A 54 -12.93 -11.57 14.65
N GLU A 55 -13.46 -11.46 15.86
CA GLU A 55 -12.92 -10.58 16.91
C GLU A 55 -11.43 -10.90 17.19
N GLU A 56 -11.07 -12.17 17.14
CA GLU A 56 -9.67 -12.63 17.33
C GLU A 56 -8.70 -12.06 16.31
N MET A 57 -9.13 -11.87 15.05
CA MET A 57 -8.27 -11.31 13.99
C MET A 57 -7.87 -9.87 14.23
N VAL A 58 -8.63 -9.15 15.04
CA VAL A 58 -8.45 -7.70 15.27
C VAL A 58 -8.11 -7.33 16.70
N THR A 59 -8.09 -8.30 17.61
CA THR A 59 -7.82 -8.11 19.05
C THR A 59 -6.51 -7.37 19.32
N ASP A 60 -5.47 -7.63 18.52
CA ASP A 60 -4.14 -7.02 18.66
C ASP A 60 -3.98 -5.70 17.90
N LEU A 61 -5.01 -5.22 17.21
CA LEU A 61 -4.98 -3.91 16.55
C LEU A 61 -5.13 -2.80 17.60
N LYS A 62 -4.20 -1.83 17.61
CA LYS A 62 -4.18 -0.75 18.59
C LYS A 62 -4.09 0.63 17.94
N ILE A 63 -4.66 1.61 18.61
CA ILE A 63 -4.44 3.03 18.27
C ILE A 63 -2.96 3.34 18.43
N GLY A 64 -2.39 3.98 17.40
CA GLY A 64 -0.97 4.29 17.31
C GLY A 64 -0.17 3.23 16.53
N ASP A 65 -0.76 2.08 16.17
CA ASP A 65 -0.08 1.09 15.34
C ASP A 65 0.31 1.70 14.00
N GLN A 66 1.57 1.46 13.63
CA GLN A 66 2.11 1.92 12.36
C GLN A 66 1.84 0.90 11.26
N LEU A 67 1.41 1.39 10.12
CA LEU A 67 1.19 0.54 8.94
C LEU A 67 2.51 0.00 8.39
N PHE A 68 2.44 -1.23 7.90
CA PHE A 68 3.55 -1.96 7.32
C PHE A 68 3.21 -2.39 5.88
N SER A 69 4.06 -2.11 4.93
CA SER A 69 3.91 -2.54 3.53
C SER A 69 5.26 -2.66 2.85
N GLN A 70 5.38 -3.58 1.89
CA GLN A 70 6.61 -3.83 1.12
C GLN A 70 7.86 -3.98 2.02
N ASN A 71 7.72 -4.69 3.15
CA ASN A 71 8.77 -4.92 4.16
C ASN A 71 9.31 -3.64 4.83
N ASN A 72 8.53 -2.57 4.82
CA ASN A 72 8.90 -1.31 5.47
C ASN A 72 7.72 -0.72 6.25
N LEU A 73 8.04 -0.03 7.34
CA LEU A 73 7.07 0.80 8.04
C LEU A 73 6.69 1.99 7.17
N GLN A 74 5.40 2.25 7.05
CA GLN A 74 4.84 3.35 6.26
C GLN A 74 4.57 4.55 7.17
N LYS A 75 4.46 5.74 6.58
CA LYS A 75 4.04 6.95 7.30
C LYS A 75 2.51 6.98 7.48
N GLY A 76 1.96 5.93 8.05
CA GLY A 76 0.54 5.77 8.34
C GLY A 76 0.36 5.18 9.73
N PHE A 77 -0.53 5.76 10.53
CA PHE A 77 -0.79 5.38 11.92
C PHE A 77 -2.28 5.24 12.15
N VAL A 78 -2.67 4.22 12.89
CA VAL A 78 -4.04 4.01 13.35
C VAL A 78 -4.41 5.12 14.33
N GLU A 79 -5.47 5.89 14.03
CA GLU A 79 -5.94 7.01 14.85
C GLU A 79 -7.20 6.64 15.63
N GLU A 80 -8.07 5.81 15.06
CA GLU A 80 -9.33 5.40 15.67
C GLU A 80 -9.69 3.98 15.20
N ILE A 81 -10.28 3.20 16.09
CA ILE A 81 -10.77 1.84 15.82
C ILE A 81 -12.19 1.75 16.36
N ASN A 82 -13.14 1.31 15.54
CA ASN A 82 -14.48 0.93 15.96
C ASN A 82 -14.75 -0.51 15.51
N ILE A 83 -15.23 -1.34 16.41
CA ILE A 83 -15.55 -2.74 16.16
C ILE A 83 -17.01 -2.95 16.50
N ASP A 84 -17.82 -3.27 15.51
CA ASP A 84 -19.26 -3.52 15.65
C ASP A 84 -19.58 -4.95 15.25
N PRO A 85 -20.56 -5.62 15.92
CA PRO A 85 -21.09 -6.89 15.44
C PRO A 85 -21.61 -6.75 14.01
N LYS A 86 -21.36 -7.75 13.17
CA LYS A 86 -21.90 -7.73 11.80
C LYS A 86 -23.41 -7.95 11.82
N VAL A 87 -24.14 -7.05 11.19
CA VAL A 87 -25.59 -7.19 11.04
C VAL A 87 -25.90 -8.01 9.79
N LYS A 88 -26.57 -9.13 9.97
CA LYS A 88 -27.09 -9.98 8.89
C LYS A 88 -28.61 -9.82 8.76
N SER A 89 -29.15 -10.05 7.57
CA SER A 89 -30.56 -10.00 7.28
C SER A 89 -31.05 -11.36 6.81
N ILE A 90 -32.20 -11.81 7.31
CA ILE A 90 -32.87 -13.00 6.84
C ILE A 90 -34.28 -12.62 6.38
N VAL A 91 -34.78 -13.33 5.39
CA VAL A 91 -36.18 -13.23 4.96
C VAL A 91 -36.97 -14.33 5.66
N GLY A 92 -37.91 -13.95 6.51
CA GLY A 92 -38.80 -14.88 7.18
C GLY A 92 -39.77 -15.57 6.21
N GLU A 93 -40.45 -16.64 6.68
CA GLU A 93 -41.45 -17.36 5.89
C GLU A 93 -42.65 -16.47 5.50
N ASP A 94 -42.87 -15.41 6.25
CA ASP A 94 -43.90 -14.38 5.99
C ASP A 94 -43.42 -13.30 4.98
N GLY A 95 -42.26 -13.44 4.41
CA GLY A 95 -41.66 -12.50 3.47
C GLY A 95 -41.09 -11.22 4.10
N LYS A 96 -41.12 -11.09 5.43
CA LYS A 96 -40.54 -9.94 6.12
C LYS A 96 -39.03 -10.12 6.31
N ILE A 97 -38.32 -9.01 6.24
CA ILE A 97 -36.89 -8.97 6.52
C ILE A 97 -36.69 -8.74 8.02
N ALA A 98 -35.98 -9.66 8.65
CA ALA A 98 -35.50 -9.50 10.02
C ALA A 98 -33.97 -9.35 9.99
N THR A 99 -33.47 -8.46 10.85
CA THR A 99 -32.02 -8.26 11.04
C THR A 99 -31.58 -8.82 12.37
N TYR A 100 -30.39 -9.40 12.42
CA TYR A 100 -29.77 -9.87 13.65
C TYR A 100 -28.27 -9.60 13.63
N GLU A 101 -27.70 -9.47 14.81
CA GLU A 101 -26.24 -9.35 14.98
C GLU A 101 -25.62 -10.74 14.91
N ASP A 102 -24.55 -10.87 14.11
CA ASP A 102 -23.80 -12.12 14.05
C ASP A 102 -22.93 -12.26 15.30
N ALA A 103 -22.94 -13.44 15.90
CA ALA A 103 -22.19 -13.69 17.13
C ALA A 103 -20.68 -13.94 16.88
N GLU A 104 -20.31 -14.24 15.65
CA GLU A 104 -18.92 -14.65 15.30
C GLU A 104 -18.21 -13.64 14.40
N GLU A 105 -18.99 -12.84 13.63
CA GLU A 105 -18.41 -11.89 12.67
C GLU A 105 -18.55 -10.45 13.14
N VAL A 106 -17.50 -9.70 12.96
CA VAL A 106 -17.45 -8.26 13.24
C VAL A 106 -17.15 -7.45 12.00
N THR A 107 -17.60 -6.20 12.02
CA THR A 107 -17.20 -5.16 11.07
C THR A 107 -16.28 -4.19 11.81
N VAL A 108 -15.11 -3.94 11.25
CA VAL A 108 -14.10 -3.06 11.83
C VAL A 108 -13.95 -1.83 10.98
N THR A 109 -14.13 -0.66 11.59
CA THR A 109 -13.85 0.64 10.95
C THR A 109 -12.60 1.25 11.57
N VAL A 110 -11.60 1.51 10.74
CA VAL A 110 -10.32 2.07 11.17
C VAL A 110 -10.09 3.42 10.51
N LYS A 111 -9.75 4.45 11.29
CA LYS A 111 -9.21 5.70 10.77
C LYS A 111 -7.69 5.68 10.84
N ILE A 112 -7.07 6.04 9.73
CA ILE A 112 -5.62 6.04 9.56
C ILE A 112 -5.19 7.44 9.17
N LYS A 113 -4.33 8.04 9.97
CA LYS A 113 -3.64 9.27 9.58
C LYS A 113 -2.38 8.90 8.83
N ALA A 114 -2.23 9.37 7.59
CA ALA A 114 -1.11 9.01 6.74
C ALA A 114 -0.53 10.19 5.97
N GLU A 115 0.78 10.11 5.71
CA GLU A 115 1.46 10.92 4.69
C GLU A 115 1.64 10.05 3.45
N VAL A 116 0.94 10.40 2.38
CA VAL A 116 0.92 9.62 1.13
C VAL A 116 1.71 10.32 0.04
N ALA A 117 2.38 9.54 -0.81
CA ALA A 117 2.93 10.08 -2.06
C ALA A 117 1.76 10.43 -3.01
N SER A 118 1.81 11.61 -3.60
CA SER A 118 0.74 12.09 -4.49
C SER A 118 1.30 12.59 -5.81
N SER A 119 0.74 12.11 -6.93
CA SER A 119 1.03 12.59 -8.28
C SER A 119 -0.29 12.86 -9.00
N GLY A 120 -0.70 14.12 -9.04
CA GLY A 120 -2.01 14.50 -9.55
C GLY A 120 -3.14 13.86 -8.73
N PRO A 121 -4.06 13.11 -9.37
CA PRO A 121 -5.14 12.42 -8.69
C PRO A 121 -4.73 11.10 -8.04
N TYR A 122 -3.50 10.62 -8.27
CA TYR A 122 -2.98 9.37 -7.73
C TYR A 122 -2.36 9.60 -6.36
N MET A 123 -2.75 8.79 -5.40
CA MET A 123 -2.16 8.74 -4.05
C MET A 123 -1.71 7.31 -3.75
N ASP A 124 -0.56 7.19 -3.12
CA ASP A 124 0.06 5.90 -2.79
C ASP A 124 0.52 5.85 -1.33
N LEU A 125 0.22 4.75 -0.68
CA LEU A 125 0.72 4.43 0.65
C LEU A 125 1.36 3.04 0.64
N GLY A 126 2.68 3.00 0.58
CA GLY A 126 3.43 1.75 0.60
C GLY A 126 3.14 0.83 -0.58
N GLY A 127 2.92 1.37 -1.77
CA GLY A 127 2.62 0.63 -2.99
C GLY A 127 1.15 0.25 -3.16
N GLN A 128 0.27 0.72 -2.28
CA GLN A 128 -1.17 0.57 -2.41
C GLN A 128 -1.80 1.89 -2.85
N GLU A 129 -2.59 1.87 -3.94
CA GLU A 129 -3.32 3.06 -4.38
C GLU A 129 -4.40 3.44 -3.36
N ILE A 130 -4.43 4.71 -2.98
CA ILE A 130 -5.39 5.24 -2.02
C ILE A 130 -6.49 5.99 -2.76
N LYS A 131 -7.68 5.35 -2.84
CA LYS A 131 -8.86 5.90 -3.49
C LYS A 131 -10.12 5.29 -2.90
N VAL A 132 -11.17 6.09 -2.70
CA VAL A 132 -12.46 5.60 -2.18
C VAL A 132 -13.01 4.48 -3.06
N GLY A 133 -13.44 3.40 -2.43
CA GLY A 133 -13.96 2.20 -3.07
C GLY A 133 -12.92 1.15 -3.42
N LEU A 134 -11.62 1.46 -3.37
CA LEU A 134 -10.58 0.46 -3.60
C LEU A 134 -10.33 -0.40 -2.35
N PRO A 135 -9.98 -1.68 -2.56
CA PRO A 135 -9.50 -2.54 -1.49
C PRO A 135 -8.12 -2.08 -1.02
N ILE A 136 -7.87 -2.26 0.26
CA ILE A 136 -6.57 -2.02 0.90
C ILE A 136 -6.28 -3.16 1.86
N ILE A 137 -5.03 -3.60 1.93
CA ILE A 137 -4.58 -4.51 2.97
C ILE A 137 -4.12 -3.70 4.17
N MET A 138 -4.88 -3.77 5.24
CA MET A 138 -4.50 -3.27 6.54
C MET A 138 -3.48 -4.22 7.13
N LYS A 139 -2.25 -3.74 7.29
CA LYS A 139 -1.16 -4.52 7.87
C LYS A 139 -0.38 -3.68 8.86
N THR A 140 -0.27 -4.17 10.07
CA THR A 140 0.61 -3.65 11.12
C THR A 140 1.69 -4.70 11.44
N THR A 141 2.38 -4.58 12.54
CA THR A 141 3.32 -5.61 13.01
C THR A 141 2.64 -6.83 13.59
N THR A 142 1.36 -6.73 13.97
CA THR A 142 0.61 -7.76 14.70
C THR A 142 -0.58 -8.32 13.94
N VAL A 143 -1.22 -7.50 13.09
CA VAL A 143 -2.43 -7.90 12.36
C VAL A 143 -2.31 -7.64 10.88
N GLU A 144 -3.02 -8.45 10.08
CA GLU A 144 -3.17 -8.27 8.64
C GLU A 144 -4.57 -8.72 8.21
N PHE A 145 -5.34 -7.82 7.60
CA PHE A 145 -6.66 -8.13 7.05
C PHE A 145 -7.02 -7.22 5.88
N PRO A 146 -7.87 -7.68 4.96
CA PRO A 146 -8.37 -6.86 3.86
C PRO A 146 -9.45 -5.89 4.34
N GLY A 147 -9.48 -4.70 3.76
CA GLY A 147 -10.54 -3.71 3.97
C GLY A 147 -10.83 -2.93 2.71
N THR A 148 -11.83 -2.06 2.76
CA THR A 148 -12.23 -1.17 1.67
C THR A 148 -12.15 0.27 2.16
N ILE A 149 -11.54 1.14 1.36
CA ILE A 149 -11.48 2.58 1.65
C ILE A 149 -12.86 3.19 1.46
N LYS A 150 -13.48 3.70 2.53
CA LYS A 150 -14.82 4.31 2.51
C LYS A 150 -14.77 5.82 2.39
N TYR A 151 -13.76 6.45 2.97
CA TYR A 151 -13.64 7.90 2.98
C TYR A 151 -12.17 8.35 3.03
N ILE A 152 -11.88 9.50 2.44
CA ILE A 152 -10.57 10.16 2.47
C ILE A 152 -10.78 11.64 2.75
N GLU A 153 -10.13 12.12 3.80
CA GLU A 153 -10.04 13.55 4.12
C GLU A 153 -8.61 14.03 3.84
N VAL A 154 -8.47 15.08 3.04
CA VAL A 154 -7.18 15.73 2.78
C VAL A 154 -7.03 16.89 3.75
N LYS A 155 -5.93 16.92 4.49
CA LYS A 155 -5.61 17.96 5.48
C LYS A 155 -4.58 18.95 4.97
#